data_820db93bde2429e41f39101e82eda532
#
_entry.id   820db93bde2429e41f39101e82eda532
#
_cell.length_a   1.000
_cell.length_b   1.000
_cell.length_c   1.000
_cell.angle_alpha   90.00
_cell.angle_beta   90.00
_cell.angle_gamma   90.00
#
_symmetry.space_group_name_H-M   'P 1'
#
loop_
_entity.id
_entity.type
_entity.pdbx_description
1 polymer ?
#
loop_
_entity_poly.entity_id
_entity_poly.type
_entity_poly.pdbx_seq_one_letter_code
_entity_poly.pdbx_strand_id
1 'polypeptide(L)'
;MFKDALPLWARIGVDREYGGFLEEVDFRGEPTSVDFKRVRVTCRQIYVFSHAALLGWSEGAALSLRGYDYLLRKARRADGGFVRLLTRQGDVKDATPDLYDISFALLALAWRYRLTGDEDVRSLAAETLTYVREHMRGPGEGFWQWLPPTGPRLQNPHMHLTEACLAAFEAFGEDIYLQQARDLIALFRHKLFDGRTLGERFNDHWTRVSGEEGRRIEPGHAYEWVWILSRYQMLTNEQVTDIAIALTGFAEKYAINPKTGTVYDEIRDDGVPLITSSRSWPNTERVKAHLALFELTRETPSGAAAAATRVLLDKYLSTEVRGLWMDRLDGDGNAIAKAVPASIFYHLFLAFSELLRLEPELTRYGA
;
A
#
# COMPACT_ATOMS: atom_id res chain seq x y z
N MET A 1 8.69 -0.82 -15.71
CA MET A 1 8.34 0.44 -15.03
C MET A 1 8.92 1.67 -15.72
N PHE A 2 10.24 1.85 -15.76
CA PHE A 2 10.89 3.10 -16.22
C PHE A 2 10.69 3.43 -17.70
N LYS A 3 10.62 2.44 -18.59
CA LYS A 3 10.49 2.65 -20.03
C LYS A 3 9.04 2.76 -20.51
N ASP A 4 8.09 2.15 -19.80
CA ASP A 4 6.71 2.05 -20.25
C ASP A 4 5.75 2.76 -19.26
N ALA A 5 5.64 2.29 -18.01
CA ALA A 5 4.62 2.76 -17.08
C ALA A 5 4.83 4.22 -16.63
N LEU A 6 6.02 4.60 -16.15
CA LEU A 6 6.27 5.96 -15.70
C LEU A 6 6.03 7.01 -16.78
N PRO A 7 6.60 6.90 -18.01
CA PRO A 7 6.34 7.87 -19.07
C PRO A 7 4.87 7.90 -19.51
N LEU A 8 4.21 6.74 -19.54
CA LEU A 8 2.80 6.67 -19.87
C LEU A 8 1.95 7.41 -18.83
N TRP A 9 2.09 7.05 -17.54
CA TRP A 9 1.30 7.65 -16.46
C TRP A 9 1.61 9.12 -16.23
N ALA A 10 2.81 9.60 -16.52
CA ALA A 10 3.14 11.03 -16.55
C ALA A 10 2.30 11.80 -17.59
N ARG A 11 1.95 11.12 -18.66
CA ARG A 11 1.15 11.70 -19.75
C ARG A 11 -0.35 11.56 -19.52
N ILE A 12 -0.83 10.34 -19.21
CA ILE A 12 -2.27 10.03 -19.14
C ILE A 12 -2.85 10.10 -17.74
N GLY A 13 -2.05 9.90 -16.67
CA GLY A 13 -2.51 9.91 -15.28
C GLY A 13 -2.68 11.30 -14.68
N VAL A 14 -2.17 12.33 -15.34
CA VAL A 14 -2.29 13.73 -14.91
C VAL A 14 -3.61 14.32 -15.42
N ASP A 15 -4.45 14.80 -14.50
CA ASP A 15 -5.64 15.57 -14.89
C ASP A 15 -5.21 16.99 -15.28
N ARG A 16 -5.16 17.25 -16.59
CA ARG A 16 -4.72 18.54 -17.14
C ARG A 16 -5.81 19.60 -17.11
N GLU A 17 -7.06 19.19 -16.94
CA GLU A 17 -8.22 20.07 -16.90
C GLU A 17 -8.44 20.66 -15.51
N TYR A 18 -8.40 19.80 -14.48
CA TYR A 18 -8.72 20.21 -13.09
C TYR A 18 -7.55 20.09 -12.12
N GLY A 19 -6.39 19.64 -12.59
CA GLY A 19 -5.19 19.45 -11.77
C GLY A 19 -5.18 18.15 -10.97
N GLY A 20 -4.04 17.86 -10.33
CA GLY A 20 -3.83 16.59 -9.64
C GLY A 20 -3.74 15.40 -10.60
N PHE A 21 -4.22 14.24 -10.15
CA PHE A 21 -4.16 12.99 -10.88
C PHE A 21 -5.56 12.41 -11.09
N LEU A 22 -5.72 11.65 -12.18
CA LEU A 22 -6.93 10.88 -12.46
C LEU A 22 -7.03 9.67 -11.52
N GLU A 23 -8.24 9.26 -11.23
CA GLU A 23 -8.54 8.10 -10.40
C GLU A 23 -8.27 6.79 -11.16
N GLU A 24 -8.61 6.78 -12.45
CA GLU A 24 -8.44 5.65 -13.36
C GLU A 24 -8.47 6.10 -14.82
N VAL A 25 -8.00 5.22 -15.70
CA VAL A 25 -8.11 5.36 -17.16
C VAL A 25 -8.70 4.07 -17.75
N ASP A 26 -9.19 4.13 -18.98
CA ASP A 26 -9.57 2.92 -19.73
C ASP A 26 -8.33 2.18 -20.27
N PHE A 27 -8.52 1.03 -20.92
CA PHE A 27 -7.41 0.24 -21.47
C PHE A 27 -6.76 0.85 -22.73
N ARG A 28 -7.24 2.01 -23.20
CA ARG A 28 -6.58 2.83 -24.24
C ARG A 28 -5.78 3.98 -23.64
N GLY A 29 -5.93 4.18 -22.32
CA GLY A 29 -5.28 5.28 -21.62
C GLY A 29 -6.09 6.58 -21.59
N GLU A 30 -7.39 6.51 -21.92
CA GLU A 30 -8.27 7.67 -21.88
C GLU A 30 -8.95 7.78 -20.49
N PRO A 31 -9.23 9.01 -20.01
CA PRO A 31 -9.97 9.20 -18.77
C PRO A 31 -11.34 8.53 -18.82
N THR A 32 -11.72 7.89 -17.72
CA THR A 32 -13.07 7.32 -17.55
C THR A 32 -14.08 8.38 -17.08
N SER A 33 -15.33 7.99 -16.92
CA SER A 33 -16.40 8.85 -16.38
C SER A 33 -16.37 9.03 -14.86
N VAL A 34 -15.33 8.56 -14.17
CA VAL A 34 -15.19 8.74 -12.71
C VAL A 34 -15.08 10.23 -12.38
N ASP A 35 -15.99 10.70 -11.51
CA ASP A 35 -16.20 12.11 -11.17
C ASP A 35 -15.56 12.53 -9.84
N PHE A 36 -14.70 11.69 -9.27
CA PHE A 36 -14.06 11.94 -7.99
C PHE A 36 -12.55 11.66 -8.02
N LYS A 37 -11.87 12.11 -6.97
CA LYS A 37 -10.45 11.84 -6.66
C LYS A 37 -10.32 11.46 -5.20
N ARG A 38 -9.84 10.25 -4.91
CA ARG A 38 -9.46 9.83 -3.55
C ARG A 38 -8.13 10.47 -3.17
N VAL A 39 -8.05 11.02 -1.97
CA VAL A 39 -6.83 11.67 -1.48
C VAL A 39 -5.66 10.68 -1.43
N ARG A 40 -5.91 9.44 -1.00
CA ARG A 40 -4.90 8.36 -1.03
C ARG A 40 -4.30 8.11 -2.41
N VAL A 41 -5.08 8.26 -3.49
CA VAL A 41 -4.55 8.08 -4.85
C VAL A 41 -3.58 9.20 -5.21
N THR A 42 -3.91 10.45 -4.88
CA THR A 42 -2.99 11.58 -5.03
C THR A 42 -1.69 11.32 -4.24
N CYS A 43 -1.80 10.89 -2.98
CA CYS A 43 -0.64 10.58 -2.13
C CYS A 43 0.23 9.44 -2.70
N ARG A 44 -0.40 8.38 -3.19
CA ARG A 44 0.31 7.26 -3.87
C ARG A 44 1.07 7.73 -5.11
N GLN A 45 0.50 8.65 -5.90
CA GLN A 45 1.20 9.22 -7.06
C GLN A 45 2.39 10.09 -6.62
N ILE A 46 2.24 10.90 -5.55
CA ILE A 46 3.36 11.66 -4.98
C ILE A 46 4.50 10.72 -4.57
N TYR A 47 4.18 9.63 -3.88
CA TYR A 47 5.14 8.59 -3.51
C TYR A 47 5.83 8.01 -4.75
N VAL A 48 5.08 7.50 -5.72
CA VAL A 48 5.63 6.86 -6.94
C VAL A 48 6.59 7.80 -7.65
N PHE A 49 6.19 9.03 -7.90
CA PHE A 49 7.00 9.98 -8.64
C PHE A 49 8.19 10.52 -7.83
N SER A 50 8.08 10.66 -6.50
CA SER A 50 9.22 10.98 -5.63
C SER A 50 10.26 9.86 -5.66
N HIS A 51 9.82 8.62 -5.48
CA HIS A 51 10.71 7.47 -5.47
C HIS A 51 11.34 7.23 -6.85
N ALA A 52 10.58 7.38 -7.93
CA ALA A 52 11.11 7.29 -9.29
C ALA A 52 12.20 8.35 -9.58
N ALA A 53 12.01 9.58 -9.08
CA ALA A 53 13.01 10.65 -9.22
C ALA A 53 14.30 10.31 -8.46
N LEU A 54 14.20 9.77 -7.25
CA LEU A 54 15.34 9.29 -6.46
C LEU A 54 16.09 8.12 -7.13
N LEU A 55 15.38 7.30 -7.91
CA LEU A 55 15.95 6.23 -8.73
C LEU A 55 16.47 6.70 -10.10
N GLY A 56 16.49 8.03 -10.35
CA GLY A 56 17.09 8.63 -11.54
C GLY A 56 16.10 8.99 -12.67
N TRP A 57 14.80 8.82 -12.47
CA TRP A 57 13.80 9.29 -13.44
C TRP A 57 13.38 10.75 -13.14
N SER A 58 14.14 11.70 -13.70
CA SER A 58 14.11 13.12 -13.31
C SER A 58 12.75 13.81 -13.46
N GLU A 59 11.92 13.39 -14.43
CA GLU A 59 10.55 13.95 -14.61
C GLU A 59 9.66 13.72 -13.38
N GLY A 60 9.96 12.72 -12.56
CA GLY A 60 9.23 12.41 -11.33
C GLY A 60 9.20 13.58 -10.33
N ALA A 61 10.27 14.38 -10.25
CA ALA A 61 10.34 15.50 -9.32
C ALA A 61 9.23 16.55 -9.57
N ALA A 62 8.98 16.90 -10.84
CA ALA A 62 7.93 17.85 -11.22
C ALA A 62 6.52 17.29 -11.01
N LEU A 63 6.33 15.99 -11.26
CA LEU A 63 5.05 15.32 -11.03
C LEU A 63 4.73 15.16 -9.54
N SER A 64 5.73 14.82 -8.73
CA SER A 64 5.61 14.80 -7.27
C SER A 64 5.22 16.18 -6.73
N LEU A 65 5.86 17.26 -7.20
CA LEU A 65 5.51 18.63 -6.81
C LEU A 65 4.06 18.98 -7.18
N ARG A 66 3.65 18.65 -8.40
CA ARG A 66 2.26 18.85 -8.85
C ARG A 66 1.24 18.19 -7.92
N GLY A 67 1.49 16.93 -7.54
CA GLY A 67 0.63 16.20 -6.61
C GLY A 67 0.62 16.82 -5.21
N TYR A 68 1.78 17.20 -4.70
CA TYR A 68 1.95 17.84 -3.40
C TYR A 68 1.21 19.17 -3.33
N ASP A 69 1.38 20.05 -4.32
CA ASP A 69 0.66 21.34 -4.40
C ASP A 69 -0.85 21.13 -4.47
N TYR A 70 -1.29 20.11 -5.21
CA TYR A 70 -2.72 19.79 -5.29
C TYR A 70 -3.25 19.29 -3.96
N LEU A 71 -2.53 18.39 -3.29
CA LEU A 71 -2.89 17.87 -1.96
C LEU A 71 -3.07 19.00 -0.95
N LEU A 72 -2.12 19.93 -0.87
CA LEU A 72 -2.18 21.04 0.08
C LEU A 72 -3.33 22.00 -0.20
N ARG A 73 -3.52 22.36 -1.45
CA ARG A 73 -4.53 23.35 -1.82
C ARG A 73 -5.96 22.83 -1.77
N LYS A 74 -6.16 21.51 -2.00
CA LYS A 74 -7.48 20.94 -2.20
C LYS A 74 -7.94 19.99 -1.10
N ALA A 75 -7.01 19.27 -0.49
CA ALA A 75 -7.37 18.20 0.43
C ALA A 75 -7.03 18.50 1.90
N ARG A 76 -6.14 19.47 2.18
CA ARG A 76 -5.78 19.81 3.55
C ARG A 76 -6.91 20.56 4.24
N ARG A 77 -7.24 20.15 5.45
CA ARG A 77 -8.23 20.76 6.34
C ARG A 77 -7.58 21.82 7.22
N ALA A 78 -8.39 22.78 7.69
CA ALA A 78 -7.92 23.83 8.61
C ALA A 78 -7.47 23.29 9.98
N ASP A 79 -7.96 22.10 10.38
CA ASP A 79 -7.59 21.44 11.63
C ASP A 79 -6.31 20.56 11.51
N GLY A 80 -5.63 20.59 10.37
CA GLY A 80 -4.38 19.84 10.12
C GLY A 80 -4.59 18.43 9.54
N GLY A 81 -5.82 17.93 9.47
CA GLY A 81 -6.15 16.67 8.81
C GLY A 81 -6.29 16.79 7.30
N PHE A 82 -6.75 15.72 6.67
CA PHE A 82 -7.05 15.67 5.24
C PHE A 82 -8.48 15.20 5.01
N VAL A 83 -9.11 15.70 3.94
CA VAL A 83 -10.40 15.19 3.47
C VAL A 83 -10.17 13.84 2.77
N ARG A 84 -11.22 13.02 2.72
CA ARG A 84 -11.16 11.68 2.10
C ARG A 84 -11.33 11.73 0.59
N LEU A 85 -12.27 12.56 0.10
CA LEU A 85 -12.72 12.54 -1.28
C LEU A 85 -12.95 13.94 -1.83
N LEU A 86 -12.43 14.19 -3.01
CA LEU A 86 -12.69 15.39 -3.80
C LEU A 86 -13.56 15.03 -5.01
N THR A 87 -14.33 15.98 -5.54
CA THR A 87 -14.86 15.88 -6.91
C THR A 87 -13.70 15.89 -7.91
N ARG A 88 -13.94 15.54 -9.16
CA ARG A 88 -12.91 15.63 -10.20
C ARG A 88 -12.40 17.09 -10.34
N GLN A 89 -13.26 18.10 -10.12
CA GLN A 89 -12.94 19.53 -10.17
C GLN A 89 -12.09 20.00 -8.98
N GLY A 90 -12.02 19.18 -7.92
CA GLY A 90 -11.22 19.46 -6.73
C GLY A 90 -12.00 20.16 -5.60
N ASP A 91 -13.33 20.09 -5.63
CA ASP A 91 -14.16 20.50 -4.51
C ASP A 91 -14.31 19.34 -3.52
N VAL A 92 -14.52 19.65 -2.23
CA VAL A 92 -14.68 18.61 -1.21
C VAL A 92 -15.98 17.85 -1.42
N LYS A 93 -15.89 16.54 -1.68
CA LYS A 93 -17.02 15.62 -1.83
C LYS A 93 -17.31 14.85 -0.55
N ASP A 94 -16.26 14.48 0.19
CA ASP A 94 -16.34 13.83 1.51
C ASP A 94 -15.22 14.36 2.39
N ALA A 95 -15.60 15.11 3.43
CA ALA A 95 -14.66 15.76 4.36
C ALA A 95 -14.24 14.85 5.52
N THR A 96 -14.71 13.59 5.58
CA THR A 96 -14.40 12.62 6.63
C THR A 96 -12.89 12.42 6.74
N PRO A 97 -12.27 12.63 7.92
CA PRO A 97 -10.91 12.20 8.15
C PRO A 97 -10.84 10.68 8.18
N ASP A 98 -10.01 10.10 7.33
CA ASP A 98 -9.82 8.66 7.19
C ASP A 98 -8.35 8.31 7.45
N LEU A 99 -8.09 7.46 8.44
CA LEU A 99 -6.74 7.07 8.85
C LEU A 99 -5.94 6.47 7.69
N TYR A 100 -6.60 5.72 6.82
CA TYR A 100 -5.97 5.14 5.64
C TYR A 100 -5.45 6.23 4.68
N ASP A 101 -6.29 7.23 4.36
CA ASP A 101 -5.88 8.35 3.51
C ASP A 101 -4.79 9.21 4.16
N ILE A 102 -4.89 9.45 5.48
CA ILE A 102 -3.90 10.23 6.25
C ILE A 102 -2.56 9.48 6.34
N SER A 103 -2.58 8.15 6.47
CA SER A 103 -1.35 7.33 6.43
C SER A 103 -0.63 7.48 5.10
N PHE A 104 -1.35 7.46 3.97
CA PHE A 104 -0.75 7.73 2.67
C PHE A 104 -0.28 9.19 2.50
N ALA A 105 -0.93 10.16 3.16
CA ALA A 105 -0.41 11.53 3.19
C ALA A 105 0.95 11.58 3.90
N LEU A 106 1.08 10.95 5.07
CA LEU A 106 2.35 10.87 5.80
C LEU A 106 3.43 10.16 4.96
N LEU A 107 3.10 9.03 4.32
CA LEU A 107 4.01 8.32 3.42
C LEU A 107 4.49 9.22 2.26
N ALA A 108 3.57 9.91 1.62
CA ALA A 108 3.88 10.83 0.52
C ALA A 108 4.82 11.96 0.97
N LEU A 109 4.59 12.54 2.15
CA LEU A 109 5.42 13.59 2.74
C LEU A 109 6.84 13.06 3.05
N ALA A 110 6.96 11.86 3.62
CA ALA A 110 8.26 11.25 3.88
C ALA A 110 9.09 11.09 2.60
N TRP A 111 8.50 10.56 1.54
CA TRP A 111 9.18 10.38 0.27
C TRP A 111 9.43 11.71 -0.47
N ARG A 112 8.53 12.68 -0.34
CA ARG A 112 8.74 14.03 -0.87
C ARG A 112 9.94 14.71 -0.19
N TYR A 113 10.05 14.61 1.14
CA TYR A 113 11.19 15.15 1.88
C TYR A 113 12.51 14.48 1.48
N ARG A 114 12.54 13.15 1.33
CA ARG A 114 13.74 12.43 0.83
C ARG A 114 14.21 12.97 -0.52
N LEU A 115 13.29 13.42 -1.36
CA LEU A 115 13.60 14.00 -2.67
C LEU A 115 14.10 15.44 -2.58
N THR A 116 13.58 16.24 -1.65
CA THR A 116 13.77 17.70 -1.67
C THR A 116 14.58 18.26 -0.51
N GLY A 117 14.56 17.61 0.65
CA GLY A 117 15.09 18.17 1.90
C GLY A 117 14.32 19.39 2.41
N ASP A 118 13.07 19.58 1.95
CA ASP A 118 12.26 20.77 2.27
C ASP A 118 11.70 20.67 3.70
N GLU A 119 12.09 21.59 4.58
CA GLU A 119 11.68 21.61 6.00
C GLU A 119 10.18 21.90 6.19
N ASP A 120 9.52 22.57 5.24
CA ASP A 120 8.05 22.74 5.30
C ASP A 120 7.34 21.40 5.13
N VAL A 121 7.87 20.50 4.29
CA VAL A 121 7.36 19.11 4.15
C VAL A 121 7.56 18.31 5.43
N ARG A 122 8.71 18.46 6.09
CA ARG A 122 8.99 17.83 7.39
C ARG A 122 8.04 18.31 8.48
N SER A 123 7.84 19.62 8.57
CA SER A 123 6.90 20.25 9.51
C SER A 123 5.48 19.73 9.30
N LEU A 124 5.03 19.64 8.05
CA LEU A 124 3.72 19.10 7.69
C LEU A 124 3.56 17.62 8.05
N ALA A 125 4.61 16.82 7.91
CA ALA A 125 4.59 15.43 8.33
C ALA A 125 4.42 15.30 9.86
N ALA A 126 5.10 16.15 10.65
CA ALA A 126 4.94 16.20 12.10
C ALA A 126 3.52 16.62 12.52
N GLU A 127 2.95 17.64 11.87
CA GLU A 127 1.55 18.05 12.08
C GLU A 127 0.57 16.91 11.72
N THR A 128 0.83 16.18 10.63
CA THR A 128 -0.01 15.05 10.19
C THR A 128 -0.01 13.92 11.22
N LEU A 129 1.14 13.53 11.77
CA LEU A 129 1.21 12.53 12.83
C LEU A 129 0.57 13.03 14.12
N THR A 130 0.76 14.31 14.47
CA THR A 130 0.13 14.93 15.63
C THR A 130 -1.39 14.89 15.51
N TYR A 131 -1.95 15.23 14.34
CA TYR A 131 -3.38 15.11 14.08
C TYR A 131 -3.91 13.69 14.35
N VAL A 132 -3.22 12.65 13.85
CA VAL A 132 -3.61 11.26 14.09
C VAL A 132 -3.61 10.94 15.59
N ARG A 133 -2.58 11.36 16.31
CA ARG A 133 -2.41 11.06 17.75
C ARG A 133 -3.39 11.80 18.64
N GLU A 134 -3.80 12.99 18.28
CA GLU A 134 -4.69 13.83 19.09
C GLU A 134 -6.17 13.63 18.76
N HIS A 135 -6.50 13.45 17.48
CA HIS A 135 -7.90 13.43 17.04
C HIS A 135 -8.43 12.03 16.69
N MET A 136 -7.57 11.09 16.28
CA MET A 136 -8.03 9.78 15.81
C MET A 136 -7.79 8.65 16.81
N ARG A 137 -7.29 8.93 18.00
CA ARG A 137 -7.03 7.89 19.00
C ARG A 137 -8.31 7.16 19.40
N GLY A 138 -8.28 5.83 19.29
CA GLY A 138 -9.36 4.96 19.75
C GLY A 138 -9.26 4.62 21.25
N PRO A 139 -10.24 3.91 21.80
CA PRO A 139 -10.14 3.39 23.15
C PRO A 139 -9.01 2.35 23.23
N GLY A 140 -8.20 2.42 24.27
CA GLY A 140 -7.04 1.53 24.45
C GLY A 140 -5.95 1.80 23.41
N GLU A 141 -5.51 0.74 22.72
CA GLU A 141 -4.46 0.81 21.71
C GLU A 141 -5.01 1.18 20.32
N GLY A 142 -4.17 1.81 19.49
CA GLY A 142 -4.49 2.13 18.09
C GLY A 142 -5.46 3.29 17.91
N PHE A 143 -6.03 3.40 16.72
CA PHE A 143 -6.77 4.56 16.25
C PHE A 143 -8.13 4.17 15.66
N TRP A 144 -9.03 5.15 15.55
CA TRP A 144 -10.23 5.01 14.73
C TRP A 144 -9.86 5.06 13.24
N GLN A 145 -10.56 4.29 12.42
CA GLN A 145 -10.32 4.32 10.97
C GLN A 145 -10.85 5.59 10.30
N TRP A 146 -11.91 6.22 10.84
CA TRP A 146 -12.48 7.50 10.39
C TRP A 146 -13.20 8.22 11.52
N LEU A 147 -13.52 9.50 11.29
CA LEU A 147 -14.26 10.34 12.24
C LEU A 147 -15.54 10.93 11.60
N PRO A 148 -16.73 10.83 12.27
CA PRO A 148 -16.94 10.16 13.56
C PRO A 148 -16.77 8.64 13.46
N PRO A 149 -16.40 7.96 14.57
CA PRO A 149 -16.19 6.52 14.56
C PRO A 149 -17.49 5.77 14.25
N THR A 150 -17.44 4.81 13.35
CA THR A 150 -18.55 3.90 13.01
C THR A 150 -18.03 2.55 12.55
N GLY A 151 -18.79 1.49 12.76
CA GLY A 151 -18.43 0.14 12.33
C GLY A 151 -17.26 -0.49 13.09
N PRO A 152 -16.77 -1.64 12.64
CA PRO A 152 -15.67 -2.35 13.28
C PRO A 152 -14.34 -1.62 13.10
N ARG A 153 -13.40 -1.85 14.01
CA ARG A 153 -12.01 -1.42 13.85
C ARG A 153 -11.33 -2.29 12.80
N LEU A 154 -10.52 -1.66 11.96
CA LEU A 154 -9.85 -2.32 10.83
C LEU A 154 -8.35 -2.38 11.05
N GLN A 155 -7.73 -3.51 10.68
CA GLN A 155 -6.27 -3.63 10.71
C GLN A 155 -5.59 -2.80 9.60
N ASN A 156 -6.19 -2.74 8.41
CA ASN A 156 -5.61 -2.17 7.21
C ASN A 156 -5.13 -0.70 7.38
N PRO A 157 -5.90 0.26 7.95
CA PRO A 157 -5.37 1.60 8.21
C PRO A 157 -4.16 1.63 9.15
N HIS A 158 -4.09 0.71 10.13
CA HIS A 158 -2.97 0.60 11.06
C HIS A 158 -1.71 0.04 10.38
N MET A 159 -1.89 -0.89 9.44
CA MET A 159 -0.82 -1.41 8.59
C MET A 159 -0.15 -0.26 7.80
N HIS A 160 -0.93 0.54 7.10
CA HIS A 160 -0.38 1.66 6.32
C HIS A 160 0.16 2.80 7.19
N LEU A 161 -0.39 3.01 8.39
CA LEU A 161 0.22 3.95 9.34
C LEU A 161 1.58 3.43 9.82
N THR A 162 1.74 2.12 10.02
CA THR A 162 3.04 1.52 10.36
C THR A 162 4.05 1.75 9.23
N GLU A 163 3.67 1.44 8.00
CA GLU A 163 4.49 1.69 6.81
C GLU A 163 4.92 3.17 6.71
N ALA A 164 3.96 4.08 6.85
CA ALA A 164 4.21 5.51 6.77
C ALA A 164 5.14 6.01 7.88
N CYS A 165 4.99 5.51 9.11
CA CYS A 165 5.86 5.85 10.23
C CYS A 165 7.30 5.33 10.04
N LEU A 166 7.47 4.11 9.50
CA LEU A 166 8.81 3.60 9.17
C LEU A 166 9.46 4.45 8.08
N ALA A 167 8.74 4.79 7.01
CA ALA A 167 9.24 5.67 5.95
C ALA A 167 9.58 7.07 6.46
N ALA A 168 8.77 7.61 7.37
CA ALA A 168 9.00 8.91 8.01
C ALA A 168 10.25 8.88 8.92
N PHE A 169 10.44 7.81 9.68
CA PHE A 169 11.67 7.63 10.46
C PHE A 169 12.91 7.56 9.56
N GLU A 170 12.86 6.79 8.47
CA GLU A 170 13.96 6.73 7.48
C GLU A 170 14.25 8.09 6.82
N ALA A 171 13.21 8.91 6.64
CA ALA A 171 13.34 10.23 6.02
C ALA A 171 13.87 11.31 6.98
N PHE A 172 13.33 11.36 8.19
CA PHE A 172 13.56 12.47 9.11
C PHE A 172 14.54 12.16 10.26
N GLY A 173 14.72 10.87 10.58
CA GLY A 173 15.55 10.43 11.71
C GLY A 173 14.97 10.72 13.09
N GLU A 174 13.66 11.00 13.19
CA GLU A 174 13.00 11.39 14.43
C GLU A 174 12.34 10.20 15.13
N ASP A 175 12.72 9.94 16.38
CA ASP A 175 12.27 8.79 17.19
C ASP A 175 10.76 8.71 17.36
N ILE A 176 10.03 9.83 17.25
CA ILE A 176 8.57 9.86 17.41
C ILE A 176 7.87 8.95 16.38
N TYR A 177 8.38 8.88 15.15
CA TYR A 177 7.84 8.01 14.10
C TYR A 177 8.16 6.54 14.38
N LEU A 178 9.38 6.25 14.80
CA LEU A 178 9.76 4.87 15.13
C LEU A 178 9.01 4.37 16.36
N GLN A 179 8.79 5.22 17.37
CA GLN A 179 7.99 4.86 18.53
C GLN A 179 6.54 4.57 18.14
N GLN A 180 5.96 5.39 17.26
CA GLN A 180 4.60 5.12 16.76
C GLN A 180 4.53 3.81 15.97
N ALA A 181 5.55 3.48 15.17
CA ALA A 181 5.63 2.18 14.50
C ALA A 181 5.74 1.03 15.51
N ARG A 182 6.54 1.16 16.57
CA ARG A 182 6.63 0.16 17.66
C ARG A 182 5.30 -0.09 18.34
N ASP A 183 4.55 0.97 18.64
CA ASP A 183 3.22 0.84 19.26
C ASP A 183 2.24 0.07 18.35
N LEU A 184 2.31 0.32 17.03
CA LEU A 184 1.48 -0.37 16.05
C LEU A 184 1.93 -1.83 15.82
N ILE A 185 3.23 -2.11 15.84
CA ILE A 185 3.76 -3.48 15.81
C ILE A 185 3.37 -4.25 17.07
N ALA A 186 3.35 -3.61 18.24
CA ALA A 186 2.84 -4.23 19.47
C ALA A 186 1.35 -4.56 19.35
N LEU A 187 0.52 -3.64 18.83
CA LEU A 187 -0.89 -3.90 18.52
C LEU A 187 -1.03 -5.08 17.56
N PHE A 188 -0.26 -5.09 16.46
CA PHE A 188 -0.26 -6.19 15.51
C PHE A 188 0.04 -7.53 16.19
N ARG A 189 1.13 -7.62 16.94
CA ARG A 189 1.57 -8.86 17.61
C ARG A 189 0.58 -9.39 18.65
N HIS A 190 -0.06 -8.49 19.40
CA HIS A 190 -0.89 -8.89 20.53
C HIS A 190 -2.37 -9.03 20.20
N LYS A 191 -2.84 -8.41 19.11
CA LYS A 191 -4.27 -8.29 18.81
C LYS A 191 -4.65 -8.67 17.39
N LEU A 192 -3.86 -8.30 16.39
CA LEU A 192 -4.26 -8.47 14.98
C LEU A 192 -3.84 -9.83 14.44
N PHE A 193 -2.70 -10.36 14.88
CA PHE A 193 -2.16 -11.65 14.51
C PHE A 193 -2.37 -12.67 15.63
N ASP A 194 -3.00 -13.81 15.34
CA ASP A 194 -3.33 -14.85 16.31
C ASP A 194 -2.29 -15.98 16.41
N GLY A 195 -1.10 -15.79 15.82
CA GLY A 195 -0.05 -16.80 15.71
C GLY A 195 -0.10 -17.59 14.41
N ARG A 196 -1.18 -17.45 13.62
CA ARG A 196 -1.38 -18.15 12.35
C ARG A 196 -1.96 -17.25 11.27
N THR A 197 -2.98 -16.45 11.59
CA THR A 197 -3.73 -15.64 10.63
C THR A 197 -3.83 -14.20 11.07
N LEU A 198 -3.88 -13.29 10.10
CA LEU A 198 -4.17 -11.87 10.30
C LEU A 198 -5.68 -11.64 10.32
N GLY A 199 -6.21 -11.05 11.38
CA GLY A 199 -7.62 -10.61 11.42
C GLY A 199 -7.80 -9.30 10.67
N GLU A 200 -8.99 -9.10 10.07
CA GLU A 200 -9.31 -7.88 9.31
C GLU A 200 -10.18 -6.91 10.10
N ARG A 201 -11.16 -7.43 10.87
CA ARG A 201 -12.22 -6.67 11.53
C ARG A 201 -12.35 -7.01 12.99
N PHE A 202 -12.39 -5.99 13.85
CA PHE A 202 -12.33 -6.12 15.29
C PHE A 202 -13.38 -5.22 15.95
N ASN A 203 -13.78 -5.58 17.14
CA ASN A 203 -14.53 -4.70 18.05
C ASN A 203 -13.59 -3.68 18.74
N ASP A 204 -14.14 -2.84 19.61
CA ASP A 204 -13.37 -1.80 20.31
C ASP A 204 -12.25 -2.34 21.23
N HIS A 205 -12.31 -3.61 21.60
CA HIS A 205 -11.31 -4.30 22.42
C HIS A 205 -10.31 -5.13 21.60
N TRP A 206 -10.29 -4.97 20.28
CA TRP A 206 -9.45 -5.74 19.37
C TRP A 206 -9.71 -7.25 19.40
N THR A 207 -10.92 -7.67 19.72
CA THR A 207 -11.39 -9.03 19.47
C THR A 207 -12.00 -9.08 18.08
N ARG A 208 -11.68 -10.10 17.29
CA ARG A 208 -12.31 -10.29 15.96
C ARG A 208 -13.83 -10.25 16.11
N VAL A 209 -14.51 -9.57 15.21
CA VAL A 209 -15.98 -9.56 15.20
C VAL A 209 -16.53 -10.97 15.03
N SER A 210 -17.75 -11.21 15.54
CA SER A 210 -18.38 -12.53 15.48
C SER A 210 -18.87 -12.90 14.07
N GLY A 211 -19.10 -14.20 13.85
CA GLY A 211 -19.65 -14.72 12.60
C GLY A 211 -18.63 -14.74 11.45
N GLU A 212 -19.14 -14.86 10.22
CA GLU A 212 -18.33 -14.99 9.01
C GLU A 212 -17.43 -13.75 8.78
N GLU A 213 -17.89 -12.57 9.16
CA GLU A 213 -17.10 -11.34 9.02
C GLU A 213 -15.78 -11.35 9.79
N GLY A 214 -15.75 -11.94 10.98
CA GLY A 214 -14.52 -12.07 11.78
C GLY A 214 -13.57 -13.15 11.28
N ARG A 215 -14.08 -14.04 10.42
CA ARG A 215 -13.32 -15.13 9.81
C ARG A 215 -12.69 -14.76 8.47
N ARG A 216 -13.09 -13.62 7.88
CA ARG A 216 -12.58 -13.16 6.58
C ARG A 216 -11.12 -12.73 6.71
N ILE A 217 -10.33 -13.13 5.73
CA ILE A 217 -8.90 -12.81 5.58
C ILE A 217 -8.68 -12.30 4.17
N GLU A 218 -8.01 -11.17 4.01
CA GLU A 218 -7.46 -10.71 2.74
C GLU A 218 -5.98 -11.13 2.67
N PRO A 219 -5.62 -12.16 1.89
CA PRO A 219 -4.24 -12.69 1.88
C PRO A 219 -3.18 -11.66 1.45
N GLY A 220 -3.58 -10.71 0.61
CA GLY A 220 -2.74 -9.59 0.21
C GLY A 220 -2.19 -8.80 1.39
N HIS A 221 -3.00 -8.58 2.43
CA HIS A 221 -2.57 -7.89 3.65
C HIS A 221 -1.54 -8.70 4.44
N ALA A 222 -1.67 -10.04 4.46
CA ALA A 222 -0.66 -10.87 5.11
C ALA A 222 0.71 -10.72 4.42
N TYR A 223 0.74 -10.73 3.08
CA TYR A 223 1.96 -10.48 2.32
C TYR A 223 2.50 -9.05 2.51
N GLU A 224 1.64 -8.05 2.55
CA GLU A 224 2.04 -6.65 2.76
C GLU A 224 2.66 -6.45 4.15
N TRP A 225 2.08 -7.05 5.19
CA TRP A 225 2.67 -7.07 6.53
C TRP A 225 4.06 -7.72 6.56
N VAL A 226 4.30 -8.79 5.81
CA VAL A 226 5.63 -9.43 5.76
C VAL A 226 6.71 -8.45 5.31
N TRP A 227 6.44 -7.65 4.30
CA TRP A 227 7.37 -6.61 3.85
C TRP A 227 7.55 -5.50 4.89
N ILE A 228 6.47 -5.02 5.50
CA ILE A 228 6.53 -4.00 6.58
C ILE A 228 7.32 -4.51 7.78
N LEU A 229 7.10 -5.75 8.19
CA LEU A 229 7.84 -6.40 9.29
C LEU A 229 9.34 -6.51 8.96
N SER A 230 9.69 -6.86 7.73
CA SER A 230 11.10 -6.88 7.30
C SER A 230 11.73 -5.49 7.43
N ARG A 231 11.07 -4.43 6.95
CA ARG A 231 11.55 -3.05 7.13
C ARG A 231 11.70 -2.68 8.60
N TYR A 232 10.73 -3.05 9.43
CA TYR A 232 10.80 -2.83 10.87
C TYR A 232 12.02 -3.51 11.52
N GLN A 233 12.24 -4.81 11.22
CA GLN A 233 13.40 -5.54 11.75
C GLN A 233 14.72 -4.92 11.30
N MET A 234 14.83 -4.48 10.06
CA MET A 234 16.03 -3.83 9.55
C MET A 234 16.35 -2.51 10.26
N LEU A 235 15.33 -1.74 10.65
CA LEU A 235 15.49 -0.46 11.31
C LEU A 235 15.72 -0.57 12.82
N THR A 236 15.21 -1.64 13.46
CA THR A 236 15.20 -1.78 14.92
C THR A 236 16.07 -2.92 15.45
N ASN A 237 16.42 -3.90 14.61
CA ASN A 237 16.98 -5.21 14.97
C ASN A 237 16.04 -6.08 15.84
N GLU A 238 14.78 -5.67 16.03
CA GLU A 238 13.79 -6.48 16.74
C GLU A 238 13.29 -7.62 15.86
N GLN A 239 13.33 -8.86 16.39
CA GLN A 239 13.05 -10.05 15.60
C GLN A 239 11.54 -10.22 15.32
N VAL A 240 11.22 -10.38 14.04
CA VAL A 240 9.86 -10.62 13.52
C VAL A 240 9.83 -11.73 12.46
N THR A 241 10.95 -12.38 12.21
CA THR A 241 11.12 -13.38 11.15
C THR A 241 10.13 -14.53 11.27
N ASP A 242 9.89 -15.04 12.49
CA ASP A 242 8.95 -16.14 12.71
C ASP A 242 7.51 -15.76 12.31
N ILE A 243 7.12 -14.51 12.58
CA ILE A 243 5.81 -13.98 12.19
C ILE A 243 5.71 -13.89 10.65
N ALA A 244 6.75 -13.37 10.01
CA ALA A 244 6.81 -13.25 8.56
C ALA A 244 6.70 -14.62 7.87
N ILE A 245 7.39 -15.64 8.40
CA ILE A 245 7.30 -17.04 7.94
C ILE A 245 5.89 -17.58 8.12
N ALA A 246 5.26 -17.37 9.29
CA ALA A 246 3.92 -17.88 9.57
C ALA A 246 2.86 -17.25 8.64
N LEU A 247 2.88 -15.93 8.44
CA LEU A 247 1.98 -15.22 7.54
C LEU A 247 2.11 -15.69 6.09
N THR A 248 3.35 -15.76 5.59
CA THR A 248 3.60 -16.22 4.21
C THR A 248 3.21 -17.69 4.06
N GLY A 249 3.57 -18.53 5.03
CA GLY A 249 3.25 -19.96 4.98
C GLY A 249 1.75 -20.25 4.94
N PHE A 250 0.96 -19.48 5.70
CA PHE A 250 -0.50 -19.58 5.64
C PHE A 250 -1.05 -19.12 4.28
N ALA A 251 -0.61 -17.96 3.79
CA ALA A 251 -1.08 -17.42 2.53
C ALA A 251 -0.69 -18.31 1.33
N GLU A 252 0.56 -18.78 1.24
CA GLU A 252 1.02 -19.69 0.19
C GLU A 252 0.25 -21.03 0.19
N LYS A 253 -0.09 -21.55 1.37
CA LYS A 253 -0.78 -22.82 1.49
C LYS A 253 -2.26 -22.75 1.07
N TYR A 254 -2.94 -21.64 1.39
CA TYR A 254 -4.39 -21.60 1.30
C TYR A 254 -4.94 -20.54 0.33
N ALA A 255 -4.15 -19.52 0.00
CA ALA A 255 -4.65 -18.39 -0.79
C ALA A 255 -4.26 -18.43 -2.27
N ILE A 256 -3.49 -19.40 -2.69
CA ILE A 256 -3.09 -19.51 -4.10
C ILE A 256 -4.10 -20.37 -4.87
N ASN A 257 -4.68 -19.79 -5.90
CA ASN A 257 -5.55 -20.51 -6.82
C ASN A 257 -4.74 -21.54 -7.60
N PRO A 258 -4.97 -22.85 -7.43
CA PRO A 258 -4.16 -23.89 -8.07
C PRO A 258 -4.30 -23.93 -9.60
N LYS A 259 -5.39 -23.35 -10.16
CA LYS A 259 -5.63 -23.27 -11.60
C LYS A 259 -4.85 -22.15 -12.26
N THR A 260 -4.77 -21.01 -11.59
CA THR A 260 -4.25 -19.75 -12.19
C THR A 260 -2.91 -19.32 -11.62
N GLY A 261 -2.55 -19.79 -10.42
CA GLY A 261 -1.39 -19.35 -9.66
C GLY A 261 -1.56 -17.98 -8.99
N THR A 262 -2.73 -17.34 -9.15
CA THR A 262 -3.03 -16.02 -8.58
C THR A 262 -3.49 -16.11 -7.13
N VAL A 263 -3.35 -15.03 -6.39
CA VAL A 263 -3.82 -14.90 -5.01
C VAL A 263 -5.32 -14.64 -5.00
N TYR A 264 -6.12 -15.41 -4.25
CA TYR A 264 -7.54 -15.13 -4.02
C TYR A 264 -7.74 -13.76 -3.35
N ASP A 265 -8.82 -13.06 -3.69
CA ASP A 265 -9.14 -11.78 -3.06
C ASP A 265 -9.47 -11.97 -1.57
N GLU A 266 -10.21 -13.03 -1.21
CA GLU A 266 -10.54 -13.34 0.18
C GLU A 266 -10.64 -14.85 0.43
N ILE A 267 -10.18 -15.26 1.63
CA ILE A 267 -10.34 -16.60 2.17
C ILE A 267 -10.87 -16.53 3.60
N ARG A 268 -11.28 -17.66 4.18
CA ARG A 268 -11.55 -17.77 5.61
C ARG A 268 -10.26 -18.11 6.39
N ASP A 269 -10.34 -17.92 7.70
CA ASP A 269 -9.28 -18.26 8.66
C ASP A 269 -8.90 -19.75 8.68
N ASP A 270 -9.78 -20.63 8.19
CA ASP A 270 -9.51 -22.06 8.00
C ASP A 270 -8.93 -22.40 6.59
N GLY A 271 -8.76 -21.39 5.73
CA GLY A 271 -8.19 -21.51 4.41
C GLY A 271 -9.19 -21.76 3.27
N VAL A 272 -10.50 -21.76 3.57
CA VAL A 272 -11.52 -21.94 2.53
C VAL A 272 -11.68 -20.65 1.70
N PRO A 273 -11.56 -20.70 0.36
CA PRO A 273 -11.78 -19.53 -0.48
C PRO A 273 -13.19 -18.96 -0.35
N LEU A 274 -13.30 -17.65 -0.21
CA LEU A 274 -14.57 -16.91 -0.15
C LEU A 274 -14.81 -16.12 -1.43
N ILE A 275 -13.80 -15.37 -1.89
CA ILE A 275 -13.84 -14.61 -3.13
C ILE A 275 -12.69 -15.10 -4.00
N THR A 276 -13.03 -15.87 -5.03
CA THR A 276 -12.08 -16.53 -5.91
C THR A 276 -11.52 -15.64 -7.03
N SER A 277 -12.05 -14.44 -7.22
CA SER A 277 -11.41 -13.43 -8.06
C SER A 277 -10.06 -13.03 -7.49
N SER A 278 -9.25 -12.39 -8.31
CA SER A 278 -7.90 -11.98 -7.95
C SER A 278 -7.60 -10.58 -8.46
N ARG A 279 -7.30 -9.67 -7.55
CA ARG A 279 -6.78 -8.32 -7.88
C ARG A 279 -5.28 -8.37 -8.13
N SER A 280 -4.76 -7.36 -8.82
CA SER A 280 -3.32 -7.27 -9.12
C SER A 280 -2.47 -7.00 -7.87
N TRP A 281 -2.95 -6.15 -6.94
CA TRP A 281 -2.17 -5.75 -5.77
C TRP A 281 -1.78 -6.90 -4.81
N PRO A 282 -2.62 -7.91 -4.50
CA PRO A 282 -2.18 -9.03 -3.67
C PRO A 282 -1.03 -9.84 -4.31
N ASN A 283 -0.99 -9.86 -5.65
CA ASN A 283 0.06 -10.56 -6.39
C ASN A 283 1.38 -9.74 -6.41
N THR A 284 1.32 -8.40 -6.38
CA THR A 284 2.51 -7.57 -6.15
C THR A 284 3.05 -7.73 -4.73
N GLU A 285 2.15 -7.77 -3.73
CA GLU A 285 2.53 -7.97 -2.33
C GLU A 285 3.14 -9.35 -2.10
N ARG A 286 2.65 -10.39 -2.80
CA ARG A 286 3.26 -11.71 -2.78
C ARG A 286 4.73 -11.68 -3.24
N VAL A 287 5.05 -10.95 -4.32
CA VAL A 287 6.44 -10.76 -4.77
C VAL A 287 7.26 -10.09 -3.68
N LYS A 288 6.78 -8.98 -3.11
CA LYS A 288 7.46 -8.25 -2.02
C LYS A 288 7.70 -9.12 -0.79
N ALA A 289 6.71 -9.93 -0.40
CA ALA A 289 6.83 -10.83 0.75
C ALA A 289 7.95 -11.86 0.56
N HIS A 290 8.07 -12.46 -0.62
CA HIS A 290 9.16 -13.40 -0.90
C HIS A 290 10.53 -12.74 -0.91
N LEU A 291 10.63 -11.50 -1.40
CA LEU A 291 11.85 -10.71 -1.33
C LEU A 291 12.21 -10.36 0.13
N ALA A 292 11.22 -9.97 0.93
CA ALA A 292 11.39 -9.68 2.34
C ALA A 292 11.83 -10.92 3.15
N LEU A 293 11.26 -12.09 2.87
CA LEU A 293 11.70 -13.34 3.49
C LEU A 293 13.16 -13.68 3.14
N PHE A 294 13.58 -13.48 1.88
CA PHE A 294 14.97 -13.64 1.51
C PHE A 294 15.89 -12.73 2.33
N GLU A 295 15.52 -11.47 2.54
CA GLU A 295 16.30 -10.55 3.39
C GLU A 295 16.35 -10.99 4.85
N LEU A 296 15.24 -11.48 5.40
CA LEU A 296 15.13 -11.90 6.80
C LEU A 296 15.87 -13.21 7.08
N THR A 297 15.80 -14.18 6.16
CA THR A 297 16.31 -15.54 6.39
C THR A 297 17.67 -15.78 5.75
N ARG A 298 18.04 -15.01 4.72
CA ARG A 298 19.18 -15.25 3.85
C ARG A 298 19.15 -16.60 3.13
N GLU A 299 17.99 -17.22 3.09
CA GLU A 299 17.77 -18.42 2.30
C GLU A 299 17.48 -18.05 0.85
N THR A 300 18.00 -18.84 -0.09
CA THR A 300 17.74 -18.63 -1.52
C THR A 300 16.24 -18.50 -1.77
N PRO A 301 15.80 -17.45 -2.51
CA PRO A 301 14.38 -17.28 -2.81
C PRO A 301 13.81 -18.57 -3.39
N SER A 302 12.73 -19.05 -2.81
CA SER A 302 12.06 -20.25 -3.28
C SER A 302 11.55 -20.05 -4.72
N GLY A 303 11.31 -21.12 -5.44
CA GLY A 303 10.63 -21.05 -6.74
C GLY A 303 9.30 -20.30 -6.71
N ALA A 304 8.73 -20.06 -5.51
CA ALA A 304 7.53 -19.27 -5.30
C ALA A 304 7.72 -17.78 -5.65
N ALA A 305 8.89 -17.18 -5.38
CA ALA A 305 9.18 -15.79 -5.77
C ALA A 305 9.17 -15.64 -7.30
N ALA A 306 9.85 -16.55 -8.01
CA ALA A 306 9.85 -16.56 -9.47
C ALA A 306 8.45 -16.84 -10.05
N ALA A 307 7.68 -17.77 -9.45
CA ALA A 307 6.31 -18.06 -9.85
C ALA A 307 5.39 -16.84 -9.64
N ALA A 308 5.48 -16.14 -8.49
CA ALA A 308 4.72 -14.93 -8.21
C ALA A 308 5.04 -13.82 -9.23
N THR A 309 6.32 -13.61 -9.53
CA THR A 309 6.75 -12.61 -10.53
C THR A 309 6.22 -12.95 -11.91
N ARG A 310 6.29 -14.23 -12.32
CA ARG A 310 5.74 -14.68 -13.61
C ARG A 310 4.24 -14.45 -13.72
N VAL A 311 3.48 -14.80 -12.69
CA VAL A 311 2.03 -14.55 -12.63
C VAL A 311 1.73 -13.05 -12.79
N LEU A 312 2.49 -12.19 -12.11
CA LEU A 312 2.33 -10.74 -12.23
C LEU A 312 2.59 -10.25 -13.66
N LEU A 313 3.69 -10.69 -14.27
CA LEU A 313 4.06 -10.28 -15.63
C LEU A 313 3.07 -10.80 -16.68
N ASP A 314 2.71 -12.08 -16.64
CA ASP A 314 1.95 -12.73 -17.69
C ASP A 314 0.45 -12.39 -17.62
N LYS A 315 -0.11 -12.23 -16.41
CA LYS A 315 -1.56 -12.07 -16.23
C LYS A 315 -2.01 -10.64 -15.98
N TYR A 316 -1.18 -9.83 -15.35
CA TYR A 316 -1.58 -8.48 -14.95
C TYR A 316 -0.88 -7.37 -15.75
N LEU A 317 0.32 -7.61 -16.25
CA LEU A 317 1.10 -6.60 -16.99
C LEU A 317 1.16 -6.84 -18.50
N SER A 318 0.60 -7.94 -18.99
CA SER A 318 0.51 -8.25 -20.42
C SER A 318 -0.73 -7.61 -21.03
N THR A 319 -0.70 -6.28 -21.20
CA THR A 319 -1.77 -5.48 -21.79
C THR A 319 -1.36 -4.97 -23.19
N GLU A 320 -2.34 -4.65 -24.07
CA GLU A 320 -2.05 -4.11 -25.40
C GLU A 320 -1.28 -2.79 -25.34
N VAL A 321 -1.68 -1.90 -24.43
CA VAL A 321 -0.94 -0.65 -24.16
C VAL A 321 0.07 -0.93 -23.06
N ARG A 322 1.36 -0.99 -23.43
CA ARG A 322 2.45 -1.22 -22.49
C ARG A 322 2.51 -0.12 -21.43
N GLY A 323 2.59 -0.53 -20.18
CA GLY A 323 2.59 0.38 -19.03
C GLY A 323 1.22 0.55 -18.35
N LEU A 324 0.15 -0.03 -18.90
CA LEU A 324 -1.10 -0.29 -18.22
C LEU A 324 -1.07 -1.67 -17.53
N TRP A 325 -2.10 -1.96 -16.75
CA TRP A 325 -2.25 -3.24 -16.05
C TRP A 325 -3.70 -3.72 -16.03
N MET A 326 -3.87 -5.02 -16.00
CA MET A 326 -5.14 -5.66 -15.68
C MET A 326 -5.29 -5.65 -14.15
N ASP A 327 -6.37 -5.04 -13.63
CA ASP A 327 -6.53 -4.96 -12.19
C ASP A 327 -7.20 -6.20 -11.60
N ARG A 328 -8.10 -6.85 -12.34
CA ARG A 328 -8.91 -7.94 -11.78
C ARG A 328 -9.16 -9.07 -12.76
N LEU A 329 -8.99 -10.29 -12.25
CA LEU A 329 -9.31 -11.54 -12.92
C LEU A 329 -10.41 -12.28 -12.15
N ASP A 330 -11.23 -13.09 -12.85
CA ASP A 330 -12.12 -14.05 -12.20
C ASP A 330 -11.36 -15.30 -11.67
N GLY A 331 -12.08 -16.22 -11.04
CA GLY A 331 -11.48 -17.46 -10.52
C GLY A 331 -10.91 -18.41 -11.59
N ASP A 332 -11.25 -18.21 -12.84
CA ASP A 332 -10.74 -18.94 -14.00
C ASP A 332 -9.55 -18.26 -14.68
N GLY A 333 -9.24 -17.04 -14.27
CA GLY A 333 -8.14 -16.23 -14.80
C GLY A 333 -8.52 -15.36 -15.99
N ASN A 334 -9.82 -15.19 -16.28
CA ASN A 334 -10.28 -14.28 -17.31
C ASN A 334 -10.31 -12.83 -16.79
N ALA A 335 -9.99 -11.88 -17.65
CA ALA A 335 -10.04 -10.47 -17.33
C ALA A 335 -11.46 -9.97 -17.10
N ILE A 336 -11.71 -9.34 -15.94
CA ILE A 336 -13.02 -8.77 -15.57
C ILE A 336 -12.94 -7.29 -15.19
N ALA A 337 -11.74 -6.70 -15.11
CA ALA A 337 -11.60 -5.27 -14.90
C ALA A 337 -12.10 -4.48 -16.10
N LYS A 338 -12.76 -3.34 -15.83
CA LYS A 338 -13.28 -2.43 -16.87
C LYS A 338 -12.42 -1.18 -17.07
N ALA A 339 -11.52 -0.92 -16.12
CA ALA A 339 -10.62 0.23 -16.12
C ALA A 339 -9.31 -0.13 -15.43
N VAL A 340 -8.34 0.77 -15.56
CA VAL A 340 -7.00 0.68 -14.98
C VAL A 340 -6.90 1.70 -13.84
N PRO A 341 -7.05 1.28 -12.58
CA PRO A 341 -7.05 2.21 -11.45
C PRO A 341 -5.63 2.71 -11.14
N ALA A 342 -5.47 4.03 -11.02
CA ALA A 342 -4.19 4.67 -10.69
C ALA A 342 -3.67 4.24 -9.30
N SER A 343 -4.56 3.82 -8.40
CA SER A 343 -4.19 3.38 -7.05
C SER A 343 -3.24 2.18 -7.02
N ILE A 344 -3.24 1.34 -8.06
CA ILE A 344 -2.40 0.14 -8.17
C ILE A 344 -0.95 0.50 -8.50
N PHE A 345 -0.69 1.66 -9.08
CA PHE A 345 0.67 2.07 -9.44
C PHE A 345 1.63 2.07 -8.25
N TYR A 346 1.17 2.44 -7.06
CA TYR A 346 1.91 2.34 -5.81
C TYR A 346 2.44 0.90 -5.57
N HIS A 347 1.56 -0.08 -5.59
CA HIS A 347 1.92 -1.47 -5.34
C HIS A 347 2.89 -2.02 -6.39
N LEU A 348 2.58 -1.79 -7.66
CA LEU A 348 3.46 -2.19 -8.77
C LEU A 348 4.83 -1.55 -8.67
N PHE A 349 4.87 -0.23 -8.49
CA PHE A 349 6.13 0.49 -8.46
C PHE A 349 7.00 0.06 -7.29
N LEU A 350 6.42 -0.11 -6.09
CA LEU A 350 7.13 -0.57 -4.92
C LEU A 350 7.68 -2.00 -5.11
N ALA A 351 6.89 -2.93 -5.65
CA ALA A 351 7.35 -4.30 -5.90
C ALA A 351 8.55 -4.34 -6.88
N PHE A 352 8.50 -3.56 -7.96
CA PHE A 352 9.61 -3.48 -8.89
C PHE A 352 10.82 -2.73 -8.33
N SER A 353 10.62 -1.74 -7.46
CA SER A 353 11.71 -1.06 -6.76
C SER A 353 12.43 -1.99 -5.79
N GLU A 354 11.71 -2.87 -5.10
CA GLU A 354 12.29 -3.88 -4.23
C GLU A 354 13.06 -4.95 -5.02
N LEU A 355 12.55 -5.39 -6.17
CA LEU A 355 13.28 -6.26 -7.10
C LEU A 355 14.59 -5.60 -7.55
N LEU A 356 14.53 -4.33 -7.96
CA LEU A 356 15.71 -3.58 -8.38
C LEU A 356 16.73 -3.42 -7.25
N ARG A 357 16.26 -3.13 -6.04
CA ARG A 357 17.12 -2.96 -4.85
C ARG A 357 17.87 -4.24 -4.51
N LEU A 358 17.22 -5.39 -4.65
CA LEU A 358 17.78 -6.70 -4.29
C LEU A 358 18.47 -7.44 -5.46
N GLU A 359 18.40 -6.92 -6.69
CA GLU A 359 19.02 -7.55 -7.87
C GLU A 359 20.47 -7.99 -7.64
N PRO A 360 21.37 -7.15 -7.05
CA PRO A 360 22.77 -7.55 -6.84
C PRO A 360 22.90 -8.74 -5.88
N GLU A 361 22.02 -8.83 -4.87
CA GLU A 361 22.03 -9.94 -3.92
C GLU A 361 21.44 -11.20 -4.55
N LEU A 362 20.27 -11.09 -5.19
CA LEU A 362 19.62 -12.20 -5.89
C LEU A 362 20.53 -12.85 -6.92
N THR A 363 21.23 -12.05 -7.71
CA THR A 363 22.21 -12.54 -8.70
C THR A 363 23.34 -13.36 -8.07
N ARG A 364 23.84 -12.97 -6.87
CA ARG A 364 24.88 -13.75 -6.15
C ARG A 364 24.39 -15.11 -5.68
N TYR A 365 23.11 -15.25 -5.40
CA TYR A 365 22.50 -16.51 -4.96
C TYR A 365 21.96 -17.35 -6.13
N GLY A 366 22.14 -16.91 -7.37
CA GLY A 366 21.71 -17.65 -8.57
C GLY A 366 20.16 -17.69 -8.75
N ALA A 367 19.48 -16.68 -8.23
CA ALA A 367 18.03 -16.56 -8.28
C ALA A 367 17.57 -15.59 -9.39
#